data_8ba27f57b5c87d420011a31d23d3e8cc
#
_entry.id   8ba27f57b5c87d420011a31d23d3e8cc
#
_cell.length_a   1.000
_cell.length_b   1.000
_cell.length_c   1.000
_cell.angle_alpha   90.00
_cell.angle_beta   90.00
_cell.angle_gamma   90.00
#
_symmetry.space_group_name_H-M   'P 1'
#
loop_
_entity.id
_entity.type
_entity.pdbx_description
1 polymer ?
#
loop_
_entity_poly.entity_id
_entity_poly.type
_entity_poly.pdbx_seq_one_letter_code
_entity_poly.pdbx_strand_id
1 'polypeptide(L)'
;PATVYDDTPFTFGSSPWPKNEDDTYHGLTNILTAMKRSTNTVAVKVLDDVGLDYAYHYAVNDMHLDTLVDQYELNGVNYTDKSYWSLALGGMVRGVTIRDLTAAYASIENKGTYREARTYTKVLDSDGNVVLDNTQSSNENMSEKTAYYLTYMMEETVKDGTGQEAQVPGIDTAGKTGTTSDDKDRWFAGYTGYYTGVVWCGYDQPQEVVLEDENIENPASVLWNEVMTKIHEGKENRAFERPTTVVDVDVCQDSGMLPGEWCANDVRGDRTVTVQLDSADVPTSYCTVHVATELCTAGENLHVANEYCRQRGTTAEYGMLNISRQFPIAGIVVADQQYCVGTLVKRSGYSEARCDTMDPVNAVCTIHGTQRTTVTTRYDNDDDNTGDTEQDPSESDPVVSMPAVQ
;
A
#
# COMPACT_ATOMS: atom_id res chain seq x y z
N PRO A 1 9.08 -5.23 7.68
CA PRO A 1 7.64 -5.61 7.66
C PRO A 1 6.80 -4.88 8.70
N ALA A 2 7.32 -4.68 9.93
CA ALA A 2 6.58 -4.10 11.06
C ALA A 2 6.52 -2.56 11.06
N THR A 3 7.38 -1.86 10.32
CA THR A 3 7.39 -0.39 10.27
C THR A 3 6.02 0.14 9.84
N VAL A 4 5.50 1.13 10.57
CA VAL A 4 4.16 1.67 10.37
C VAL A 4 4.22 3.06 9.74
N TYR A 5 3.40 3.27 8.73
CA TYR A 5 3.12 4.56 8.12
C TYR A 5 1.65 4.93 8.32
N ASP A 6 1.36 6.21 8.35
CA ASP A 6 -0.02 6.69 8.36
C ASP A 6 -0.53 6.74 6.92
N ASP A 7 -1.43 5.82 6.55
CA ASP A 7 -2.10 5.81 5.24
C ASP A 7 -3.06 7.01 5.16
N THR A 8 -2.49 8.13 4.79
CA THR A 8 -3.15 9.42 4.57
C THR A 8 -2.50 10.08 3.35
N PRO A 9 -3.17 10.98 2.65
CA PRO A 9 -2.62 11.63 1.47
C PRO A 9 -1.26 12.29 1.75
N PHE A 10 -0.36 12.12 0.80
CA PHE A 10 0.87 12.89 0.69
C PHE A 10 0.56 14.06 -0.25
N THR A 11 0.59 15.28 0.23
CA THR A 11 0.05 16.40 -0.53
C THR A 11 1.08 17.06 -1.43
N PHE A 12 0.79 17.09 -2.74
CA PHE A 12 1.41 18.01 -3.68
C PHE A 12 0.42 19.14 -4.00
N GLY A 13 0.75 20.37 -3.61
CA GLY A 13 -0.11 21.53 -3.85
C GLY A 13 -1.41 21.49 -3.04
N SER A 14 -2.56 21.76 -3.69
CA SER A 14 -3.86 21.89 -3.03
C SER A 14 -4.73 20.64 -3.06
N SER A 15 -4.33 19.60 -3.80
CA SER A 15 -5.11 18.37 -3.96
C SER A 15 -4.53 17.21 -3.16
N PRO A 16 -5.37 16.33 -2.56
CA PRO A 16 -4.91 15.11 -1.91
C PRO A 16 -4.34 14.14 -2.94
N TRP A 17 -3.11 13.68 -2.71
CA TRP A 17 -2.42 12.74 -3.57
C TRP A 17 -1.44 11.87 -2.76
N PRO A 18 -1.20 10.60 -3.13
CA PRO A 18 -1.99 9.84 -4.07
C PRO A 18 -3.32 9.40 -3.46
N LYS A 19 -4.21 8.88 -4.28
CA LYS A 19 -5.34 8.07 -3.84
C LYS A 19 -4.94 6.60 -3.81
N ASN A 20 -5.52 5.84 -2.90
CA ASN A 20 -5.48 4.38 -2.97
C ASN A 20 -6.51 3.90 -4.01
N GLU A 21 -6.36 2.66 -4.47
CA GLU A 21 -7.25 2.08 -5.49
C GLU A 21 -8.70 1.97 -5.00
N ASP A 22 -8.90 1.71 -3.72
CA ASP A 22 -10.21 1.62 -3.07
C ASP A 22 -10.79 2.99 -2.64
N ASP A 23 -10.17 4.10 -3.04
CA ASP A 23 -10.52 5.47 -2.66
C ASP A 23 -10.58 5.68 -1.12
N THR A 24 -10.00 4.78 -0.32
CA THR A 24 -10.03 4.81 1.14
C THR A 24 -8.64 5.03 1.73
N TYR A 25 -8.58 5.81 2.81
CA TYR A 25 -7.38 5.96 3.64
C TYR A 25 -7.59 5.20 4.95
N HIS A 26 -6.71 4.25 5.26
CA HIS A 26 -6.88 3.33 6.39
C HIS A 26 -6.28 3.83 7.70
N GLY A 27 -5.37 4.81 7.64
CA GLY A 27 -4.63 5.30 8.79
C GLY A 27 -3.38 4.46 9.09
N LEU A 28 -3.11 4.19 10.35
CA LEU A 28 -1.89 3.48 10.74
C LEU A 28 -1.81 2.09 10.08
N THR A 29 -0.84 1.92 9.21
CA THR A 29 -0.67 0.73 8.36
C THR A 29 0.80 0.32 8.34
N ASN A 30 1.09 -0.93 8.70
CA ASN A 30 2.44 -1.47 8.59
C ASN A 30 2.79 -1.82 7.14
N ILE A 31 4.10 -1.88 6.82
CA ILE A 31 4.57 -2.11 5.45
C ILE A 31 4.09 -3.46 4.90
N LEU A 32 4.00 -4.51 5.73
CA LEU A 32 3.47 -5.81 5.31
C LEU A 32 2.04 -5.68 4.79
N THR A 33 1.16 -5.03 5.55
CA THR A 33 -0.23 -4.78 5.16
C THR A 33 -0.30 -3.85 3.94
N ALA A 34 0.54 -2.82 3.89
CA ALA A 34 0.61 -1.90 2.75
C ALA A 34 1.02 -2.62 1.45
N MET A 35 1.97 -3.54 1.52
CA MET A 35 2.38 -4.37 0.37
C MET A 35 1.23 -5.28 -0.10
N LYS A 36 0.56 -5.97 0.83
CA LYS A 36 -0.60 -6.85 0.56
C LYS A 36 -1.73 -6.12 -0.14
N ARG A 37 -2.02 -4.88 0.28
CA ARG A 37 -3.10 -4.03 -0.26
C ARG A 37 -2.66 -3.14 -1.41
N SER A 38 -1.37 -3.13 -1.73
CA SER A 38 -0.81 -2.21 -2.74
C SER A 38 -1.09 -0.73 -2.43
N THR A 39 -0.90 -0.31 -1.17
CA THR A 39 -1.28 1.02 -0.66
C THR A 39 -0.37 2.11 -1.24
N ASN A 40 -0.92 2.95 -2.10
CA ASN A 40 -0.20 3.99 -2.84
C ASN A 40 0.43 5.05 -1.93
N THR A 41 -0.31 5.51 -0.92
CA THR A 41 0.16 6.55 0.01
C THR A 41 1.40 6.11 0.79
N VAL A 42 1.41 4.84 1.23
CA VAL A 42 2.54 4.26 1.95
C VAL A 42 3.74 4.10 1.01
N ALA A 43 3.53 3.62 -0.22
CA ALA A 43 4.62 3.51 -1.21
C ALA A 43 5.30 4.86 -1.46
N VAL A 44 4.54 5.94 -1.60
CA VAL A 44 5.08 7.29 -1.78
C VAL A 44 5.85 7.76 -0.55
N LYS A 45 5.36 7.52 0.66
CA LYS A 45 6.04 7.92 1.92
C LYS A 45 7.33 7.15 2.15
N VAL A 46 7.33 5.84 1.83
CA VAL A 46 8.57 5.03 1.87
C VAL A 46 9.60 5.57 0.88
N LEU A 47 9.17 5.93 -0.33
CA LEU A 47 10.07 6.52 -1.32
C LEU A 47 10.59 7.89 -0.90
N ASP A 48 9.77 8.70 -0.21
CA ASP A 48 10.19 10.00 0.35
C ASP A 48 11.31 9.82 1.39
N ASP A 49 11.16 8.85 2.29
CA ASP A 49 12.19 8.52 3.29
C ASP A 49 13.48 7.98 2.65
N VAL A 50 13.37 7.21 1.57
CA VAL A 50 14.52 6.69 0.80
C VAL A 50 15.21 7.79 0.00
N GLY A 51 14.44 8.71 -0.55
CA GLY A 51 14.87 9.79 -1.42
C GLY A 51 14.93 9.42 -2.91
N LEU A 52 14.40 10.31 -3.74
CA LEU A 52 14.24 10.10 -5.19
C LEU A 52 15.55 9.81 -5.92
N ASP A 53 16.61 10.54 -5.59
CA ASP A 53 17.91 10.37 -6.25
C ASP A 53 18.48 8.98 -5.97
N TYR A 54 18.47 8.54 -4.72
CA TYR A 54 18.97 7.22 -4.36
C TYR A 54 18.15 6.11 -5.01
N ALA A 55 16.82 6.20 -4.91
CA ALA A 55 15.92 5.19 -5.47
C ALA A 55 16.06 5.08 -7.01
N TYR A 56 16.16 6.21 -7.72
CA TYR A 56 16.39 6.22 -9.16
C TYR A 56 17.72 5.53 -9.53
N HIS A 57 18.82 5.93 -8.88
CA HIS A 57 20.12 5.34 -9.14
C HIS A 57 20.18 3.85 -8.81
N TYR A 58 19.52 3.43 -7.73
CA TYR A 58 19.41 2.02 -7.37
C TYR A 58 18.62 1.22 -8.43
N ALA A 59 17.49 1.75 -8.88
CA ALA A 59 16.68 1.11 -9.91
C ALA A 59 17.45 0.93 -11.24
N VAL A 60 18.22 1.93 -11.65
CA VAL A 60 18.99 1.87 -12.91
C VAL A 60 20.26 1.05 -12.74
N ASN A 61 21.08 1.29 -11.71
CA ASN A 61 22.42 0.73 -11.62
C ASN A 61 22.48 -0.66 -10.95
N ASP A 62 21.61 -0.89 -9.97
CA ASP A 62 21.64 -2.11 -9.15
C ASP A 62 20.56 -3.12 -9.58
N MET A 63 19.39 -2.61 -10.01
CA MET A 63 18.29 -3.44 -10.54
C MET A 63 18.28 -3.53 -12.07
N HIS A 64 19.13 -2.74 -12.76
CA HIS A 64 19.28 -2.70 -14.21
C HIS A 64 17.97 -2.46 -14.99
N LEU A 65 17.15 -1.54 -14.49
CA LEU A 65 15.96 -1.09 -15.21
C LEU A 65 16.36 0.02 -16.20
N ASP A 66 17.03 -0.37 -17.27
CA ASP A 66 17.74 0.54 -18.19
C ASP A 66 16.83 1.45 -19.02
N THR A 67 15.52 1.20 -19.03
CA THR A 67 14.55 2.05 -19.76
C THR A 67 14.12 3.28 -18.99
N LEU A 68 14.43 3.37 -17.69
CA LEU A 68 14.16 4.54 -16.87
C LEU A 68 14.96 5.75 -17.36
N VAL A 69 14.32 6.91 -17.40
CA VAL A 69 14.92 8.13 -17.92
C VAL A 69 15.03 9.21 -16.84
N ASP A 70 16.21 9.84 -16.72
CA ASP A 70 16.41 11.02 -15.88
C ASP A 70 15.92 12.30 -16.59
N GLN A 71 16.19 12.39 -17.89
CA GLN A 71 15.72 13.48 -18.76
C GLN A 71 15.35 12.92 -20.13
N TYR A 72 14.10 13.12 -20.52
CA TYR A 72 13.60 12.72 -21.83
C TYR A 72 12.76 13.85 -22.42
N GLU A 73 13.23 14.43 -23.51
CA GLU A 73 12.51 15.51 -24.21
C GLU A 73 11.64 14.93 -25.31
N LEU A 74 10.35 15.22 -25.25
CA LEU A 74 9.38 14.90 -26.30
C LEU A 74 8.51 16.12 -26.59
N ASN A 75 8.50 16.57 -27.84
CA ASN A 75 7.71 17.73 -28.30
C ASN A 75 7.94 19.02 -27.48
N GLY A 76 9.16 19.25 -27.00
CA GLY A 76 9.54 20.41 -26.20
C GLY A 76 9.14 20.31 -24.73
N VAL A 77 8.66 19.15 -24.29
CA VAL A 77 8.36 18.84 -22.87
C VAL A 77 9.42 17.88 -22.34
N ASN A 78 9.98 18.20 -21.18
CA ASN A 78 10.92 17.32 -20.49
C ASN A 78 10.17 16.39 -19.52
N TYR A 79 10.44 15.10 -19.61
CA TYR A 79 9.94 14.06 -18.75
C TYR A 79 11.07 13.44 -17.94
N THR A 80 10.75 12.92 -16.76
CA THR A 80 11.69 12.20 -15.89
C THR A 80 11.00 11.10 -15.11
N ASP A 81 11.68 9.97 -14.94
CA ASP A 81 11.25 8.91 -14.03
C ASP A 81 11.76 9.13 -12.59
N LYS A 82 12.58 10.16 -12.37
CA LYS A 82 12.99 10.60 -11.03
C LYS A 82 11.85 11.37 -10.36
N SER A 83 10.77 10.67 -10.07
CA SER A 83 9.54 11.22 -9.50
C SER A 83 8.82 10.20 -8.63
N TYR A 84 8.00 10.67 -7.69
CA TYR A 84 7.15 9.77 -6.89
C TYR A 84 6.16 9.01 -7.74
N TRP A 85 5.65 9.64 -8.80
CA TRP A 85 4.71 9.03 -9.73
C TRP A 85 5.32 7.79 -10.42
N SER A 86 6.53 7.91 -10.92
CA SER A 86 7.19 6.81 -11.61
C SER A 86 7.74 5.78 -10.64
N LEU A 87 8.55 6.20 -9.65
CA LEU A 87 9.29 5.24 -8.82
C LEU A 87 8.44 4.57 -7.74
N ALA A 88 7.43 5.27 -7.16
CA ALA A 88 6.58 4.67 -6.15
C ALA A 88 5.34 3.97 -6.73
N LEU A 89 4.78 4.50 -7.83
CA LEU A 89 3.48 4.07 -8.36
C LEU A 89 3.54 3.41 -9.75
N GLY A 90 4.73 3.35 -10.35
CA GLY A 90 4.93 2.64 -11.62
C GLY A 90 4.54 3.42 -12.88
N GLY A 91 4.19 4.72 -12.77
CA GLY A 91 3.86 5.59 -13.91
C GLY A 91 5.09 6.05 -14.69
N MET A 92 5.84 5.11 -15.28
CA MET A 92 7.12 5.37 -15.94
C MET A 92 6.95 5.93 -17.35
N VAL A 93 7.84 6.85 -17.73
CA VAL A 93 7.81 7.58 -19.03
C VAL A 93 7.86 6.61 -20.22
N ARG A 94 8.73 5.61 -20.16
CA ARG A 94 8.92 4.61 -21.22
C ARG A 94 8.57 3.19 -20.78
N GLY A 95 8.09 3.01 -19.54
CA GLY A 95 7.86 1.70 -18.94
C GLY A 95 9.15 0.94 -18.69
N VAL A 96 9.02 -0.35 -18.39
CA VAL A 96 10.12 -1.31 -18.21
C VAL A 96 9.94 -2.49 -19.14
N THR A 97 11.05 -3.15 -19.54
CA THR A 97 10.93 -4.38 -20.31
C THR A 97 10.59 -5.56 -19.38
N ILE A 98 9.80 -6.51 -19.88
CA ILE A 98 9.51 -7.76 -19.17
C ILE A 98 10.82 -8.48 -18.78
N ARG A 99 11.81 -8.49 -19.69
CA ARG A 99 13.11 -9.10 -19.47
C ARG A 99 13.83 -8.51 -18.25
N ASP A 100 13.96 -7.19 -18.19
CA ASP A 100 14.71 -6.51 -17.14
C ASP A 100 13.98 -6.62 -15.81
N LEU A 101 12.65 -6.49 -15.80
CA LEU A 101 11.84 -6.70 -14.61
C LEU A 101 11.94 -8.15 -14.10
N THR A 102 11.96 -9.14 -15.00
CA THR A 102 12.16 -10.55 -14.60
C THR A 102 13.52 -10.77 -13.96
N ALA A 103 14.58 -10.18 -14.50
CA ALA A 103 15.93 -10.28 -13.94
C ALA A 103 16.02 -9.59 -12.57
N ALA A 104 15.36 -8.43 -12.40
CA ALA A 104 15.27 -7.72 -11.14
C ALA A 104 14.55 -8.56 -10.06
N TYR A 105 13.39 -9.16 -10.38
CA TYR A 105 12.68 -10.06 -9.45
C TYR A 105 13.47 -11.34 -9.16
N ALA A 106 14.16 -11.90 -10.17
CA ALA A 106 15.03 -13.05 -9.97
C ALA A 106 16.17 -12.78 -8.99
N SER A 107 16.64 -11.54 -8.87
CA SER A 107 17.66 -11.19 -7.88
C SER A 107 17.14 -11.26 -6.45
N ILE A 108 15.86 -10.99 -6.23
CA ILE A 108 15.23 -11.12 -4.91
C ILE A 108 15.16 -12.60 -4.51
N GLU A 109 14.64 -13.48 -5.39
CA GLU A 109 14.61 -14.93 -5.17
C GLU A 109 16.02 -15.48 -4.95
N ASN A 110 17.00 -14.97 -5.68
CA ASN A 110 18.41 -15.37 -5.61
C ASN A 110 19.18 -14.67 -4.47
N LYS A 111 18.49 -14.36 -3.36
CA LYS A 111 19.06 -13.81 -2.11
C LYS A 111 19.85 -12.53 -2.30
N GLY A 112 19.39 -11.67 -3.21
CA GLY A 112 20.02 -10.37 -3.50
C GLY A 112 21.16 -10.41 -4.50
N THR A 113 21.33 -11.52 -5.21
CA THR A 113 22.33 -11.64 -6.27
C THR A 113 21.66 -11.45 -7.63
N TYR A 114 21.90 -10.30 -8.26
CA TYR A 114 21.47 -10.02 -9.63
C TYR A 114 22.28 -10.81 -10.63
N ARG A 115 21.64 -11.28 -11.68
CA ARG A 115 22.26 -11.90 -12.85
C ARG A 115 21.58 -11.38 -14.12
N GLU A 116 22.39 -10.91 -15.06
CA GLU A 116 21.88 -10.44 -16.34
C GLU A 116 21.10 -11.54 -17.08
N ALA A 117 19.94 -11.18 -17.63
CA ALA A 117 19.13 -12.10 -18.42
C ALA A 117 19.85 -12.45 -19.74
N ARG A 118 19.88 -13.73 -20.08
CA ARG A 118 20.52 -14.24 -21.32
C ARG A 118 19.66 -15.30 -21.98
N THR A 119 19.74 -15.40 -23.32
CA THR A 119 19.00 -16.38 -24.12
C THR A 119 19.86 -17.58 -24.55
N TYR A 120 21.17 -17.50 -24.42
CA TYR A 120 22.10 -18.58 -24.71
C TYR A 120 23.27 -18.57 -23.73
N THR A 121 23.93 -19.69 -23.56
CA THR A 121 25.12 -19.82 -22.70
C THR A 121 26.40 -19.84 -23.54
N LYS A 122 26.40 -20.58 -24.63
CA LYS A 122 27.53 -20.71 -25.57
C LYS A 122 27.02 -20.94 -26.97
N VAL A 123 27.81 -20.50 -27.94
CA VAL A 123 27.64 -20.87 -29.34
C VAL A 123 28.87 -21.66 -29.76
N LEU A 124 28.67 -22.86 -30.30
CA LEU A 124 29.73 -23.72 -30.77
C LEU A 124 29.70 -23.78 -32.31
N ASP A 125 30.87 -23.95 -32.95
CA ASP A 125 30.98 -24.24 -34.35
C ASP A 125 30.69 -25.75 -34.63
N SER A 126 30.77 -26.17 -35.89
CA SER A 126 30.56 -27.56 -36.30
C SER A 126 31.56 -28.54 -35.71
N ASP A 127 32.73 -28.07 -35.29
CA ASP A 127 33.80 -28.86 -34.70
C ASP A 127 33.78 -28.88 -33.17
N GLY A 128 32.78 -28.17 -32.56
CA GLY A 128 32.59 -28.11 -31.13
C GLY A 128 33.42 -27.04 -30.42
N ASN A 129 34.11 -26.17 -31.17
CA ASN A 129 34.86 -25.06 -30.59
C ASN A 129 33.91 -23.95 -30.17
N VAL A 130 34.23 -23.27 -29.05
CA VAL A 130 33.44 -22.11 -28.58
C VAL A 130 33.68 -20.92 -29.48
N VAL A 131 32.61 -20.47 -30.18
CA VAL A 131 32.59 -19.27 -31.01
C VAL A 131 32.21 -18.04 -30.18
N LEU A 132 31.16 -18.21 -29.33
CA LEU A 132 30.74 -17.21 -28.38
C LEU A 132 30.57 -17.86 -27.00
N ASP A 133 31.11 -17.21 -25.98
CA ASP A 133 30.86 -17.55 -24.59
C ASP A 133 30.09 -16.40 -23.94
N ASN A 134 28.84 -16.68 -23.54
CA ASN A 134 28.00 -15.72 -22.82
C ASN A 134 27.99 -16.07 -21.34
N THR A 135 29.19 -16.02 -20.73
CA THR A 135 29.31 -16.20 -19.28
C THR A 135 28.59 -15.07 -18.57
N GLN A 136 27.63 -15.44 -17.74
CA GLN A 136 26.76 -14.49 -17.04
C GLN A 136 27.55 -13.74 -15.97
N SER A 137 27.49 -12.41 -15.98
CA SER A 137 27.93 -11.57 -14.87
C SER A 137 26.92 -11.64 -13.71
N SER A 138 27.42 -11.44 -12.51
CA SER A 138 26.56 -11.32 -11.32
C SER A 138 27.12 -10.28 -10.36
N ASN A 139 26.25 -9.57 -9.70
CA ASN A 139 26.56 -8.62 -8.63
C ASN A 139 25.55 -8.74 -7.50
N GLU A 140 25.99 -8.44 -6.30
CA GLU A 140 25.14 -8.34 -5.13
C GLU A 140 24.47 -6.96 -5.16
N ASN A 141 23.15 -6.92 -5.28
CA ASN A 141 22.38 -5.68 -5.33
C ASN A 141 21.59 -5.42 -4.03
N MET A 142 21.37 -6.41 -3.21
CA MET A 142 20.79 -6.26 -1.87
C MET A 142 21.29 -7.36 -0.92
N SER A 143 21.14 -7.16 0.38
CA SER A 143 21.48 -8.18 1.37
C SER A 143 20.48 -9.34 1.34
N GLU A 144 20.92 -10.55 1.76
CA GLU A 144 20.04 -11.71 1.90
C GLU A 144 18.83 -11.40 2.83
N LYS A 145 19.06 -10.64 3.91
CA LYS A 145 17.99 -10.17 4.80
C LYS A 145 16.96 -9.31 4.06
N THR A 146 17.39 -8.37 3.25
CA THR A 146 16.50 -7.50 2.47
C THR A 146 15.70 -8.30 1.45
N ALA A 147 16.36 -9.21 0.73
CA ALA A 147 15.73 -10.12 -0.23
C ALA A 147 14.68 -11.01 0.46
N TYR A 148 15.01 -11.53 1.65
CA TYR A 148 14.06 -12.32 2.42
C TYR A 148 12.84 -11.52 2.88
N TYR A 149 13.01 -10.29 3.37
CA TYR A 149 11.89 -9.45 3.76
C TYR A 149 10.96 -9.15 2.59
N LEU A 150 11.50 -8.87 1.41
CA LEU A 150 10.71 -8.68 0.20
C LEU A 150 9.97 -9.97 -0.18
N THR A 151 10.65 -11.12 -0.15
CA THR A 151 10.05 -12.43 -0.42
C THR A 151 8.89 -12.71 0.54
N TYR A 152 9.11 -12.57 1.84
CA TYR A 152 8.08 -12.76 2.87
C TYR A 152 6.85 -11.87 2.62
N MET A 153 7.05 -10.58 2.38
CA MET A 153 5.94 -9.65 2.14
C MET A 153 5.20 -9.95 0.83
N MET A 154 5.91 -10.37 -0.23
CA MET A 154 5.30 -10.76 -1.50
C MET A 154 4.62 -12.14 -1.43
N GLU A 155 5.11 -13.06 -0.60
CA GLU A 155 4.45 -14.32 -0.30
C GLU A 155 3.10 -14.07 0.40
N GLU A 156 3.09 -13.18 1.41
CA GLU A 156 1.86 -12.77 2.08
C GLU A 156 0.90 -12.02 1.14
N THR A 157 1.42 -11.28 0.13
CA THR A 157 0.59 -10.63 -0.90
C THR A 157 -0.14 -11.67 -1.76
N VAL A 158 0.50 -12.79 -2.07
CA VAL A 158 -0.12 -13.89 -2.82
C VAL A 158 -1.07 -14.71 -1.94
N LYS A 159 -0.76 -14.93 -0.66
CA LYS A 159 -1.62 -15.69 0.25
C LYS A 159 -2.94 -14.98 0.56
N ASP A 160 -2.88 -13.68 0.85
CA ASP A 160 -4.00 -12.92 1.41
C ASP A 160 -3.95 -11.43 1.02
N GLY A 161 -3.57 -11.13 -0.21
CA GLY A 161 -3.50 -9.78 -0.77
C GLY A 161 -3.94 -9.73 -2.23
N THR A 162 -3.50 -8.71 -2.94
CA THR A 162 -3.86 -8.48 -4.36
C THR A 162 -3.33 -9.54 -5.32
N GLY A 163 -2.47 -10.45 -4.88
CA GLY A 163 -1.84 -11.48 -5.71
C GLY A 163 -2.46 -12.87 -5.62
N GLN A 164 -3.61 -13.06 -4.98
CA GLN A 164 -4.20 -14.38 -4.69
C GLN A 164 -4.42 -15.23 -5.94
N GLU A 165 -4.81 -14.63 -7.07
CA GLU A 165 -5.03 -15.34 -8.34
C GLU A 165 -3.76 -16.02 -8.88
N ALA A 166 -2.57 -15.58 -8.43
CA ALA A 166 -1.30 -16.15 -8.86
C ALA A 166 -0.83 -17.34 -7.98
N GLN A 167 -1.54 -17.72 -6.92
CA GLN A 167 -1.13 -18.79 -6.02
C GLN A 167 -1.03 -20.13 -6.76
N VAL A 168 0.18 -20.68 -6.89
CA VAL A 168 0.41 -22.02 -7.45
C VAL A 168 0.03 -23.07 -6.40
N PRO A 169 -0.87 -24.03 -6.73
CA PRO A 169 -1.31 -25.03 -5.78
C PRO A 169 -0.17 -25.87 -5.20
N GLY A 170 0.02 -25.83 -3.89
CA GLY A 170 1.03 -26.63 -3.16
C GLY A 170 2.47 -26.14 -3.33
N ILE A 171 2.70 -24.97 -3.91
CA ILE A 171 4.02 -24.37 -4.11
C ILE A 171 4.03 -22.98 -3.47
N ASP A 172 5.06 -22.67 -2.67
CA ASP A 172 5.27 -21.35 -2.13
C ASP A 172 5.49 -20.35 -3.27
N THR A 173 4.68 -19.30 -3.27
CA THR A 173 4.61 -18.33 -4.36
C THR A 173 4.73 -16.93 -3.78
N ALA A 174 5.64 -16.14 -4.31
CA ALA A 174 5.83 -14.74 -3.95
C ALA A 174 5.65 -13.87 -5.19
N GLY A 175 4.95 -12.74 -5.07
CA GLY A 175 4.74 -11.87 -6.22
C GLY A 175 3.94 -10.62 -5.91
N LYS A 176 3.86 -9.75 -6.92
CA LYS A 176 3.17 -8.46 -6.84
C LYS A 176 2.44 -8.17 -8.14
N THR A 177 1.22 -7.69 -8.00
CA THR A 177 0.41 -7.12 -9.09
C THR A 177 0.83 -5.71 -9.42
N GLY A 178 0.59 -5.29 -10.65
CA GLY A 178 0.66 -3.90 -11.09
C GLY A 178 -0.53 -3.57 -11.98
N THR A 179 -1.13 -2.42 -11.76
CA THR A 179 -2.25 -1.91 -12.55
C THR A 179 -2.02 -0.43 -12.80
N THR A 180 -2.05 0.01 -14.05
CA THR A 180 -1.98 1.43 -14.37
C THR A 180 -3.35 2.08 -14.30
N SER A 181 -3.36 3.41 -14.22
CA SER A 181 -4.61 4.18 -14.25
C SER A 181 -5.46 3.83 -15.46
N ASP A 182 -6.79 3.79 -15.29
CA ASP A 182 -7.76 3.40 -16.29
C ASP A 182 -7.55 1.97 -16.83
N ASP A 183 -6.92 1.08 -16.04
CA ASP A 183 -6.75 -0.35 -16.34
C ASP A 183 -6.10 -0.66 -17.70
N LYS A 184 -5.19 0.20 -18.15
CA LYS A 184 -4.56 0.08 -19.48
C LYS A 184 -3.47 -0.98 -19.52
N ASP A 185 -2.82 -1.23 -18.38
CA ASP A 185 -1.80 -2.25 -18.20
C ASP A 185 -2.07 -3.06 -16.95
N ARG A 186 -2.06 -4.37 -17.08
CA ARG A 186 -2.16 -5.33 -15.99
C ARG A 186 -0.88 -6.15 -15.94
N TRP A 187 -0.23 -6.16 -14.80
CA TRP A 187 1.04 -6.81 -14.57
C TRP A 187 0.96 -7.81 -13.42
N PHE A 188 1.71 -8.87 -13.54
CA PHE A 188 2.11 -9.69 -12.40
C PHE A 188 3.58 -10.07 -12.54
N ALA A 189 4.37 -9.82 -11.50
CA ALA A 189 5.75 -10.25 -11.37
C ALA A 189 5.87 -11.11 -10.12
N GLY A 190 6.39 -12.34 -10.28
CA GLY A 190 6.48 -13.26 -9.16
C GLY A 190 7.43 -14.42 -9.42
N TYR A 191 7.65 -15.22 -8.39
CA TYR A 191 8.54 -16.37 -8.42
C TYR A 191 8.14 -17.45 -7.42
N THR A 192 8.70 -18.62 -7.64
CA THR A 192 8.70 -19.77 -6.74
C THR A 192 10.15 -20.14 -6.45
N GLY A 193 10.43 -21.10 -5.61
CA GLY A 193 11.79 -21.61 -5.42
C GLY A 193 12.44 -22.24 -6.67
N TYR A 194 11.77 -22.23 -7.84
CA TYR A 194 12.25 -22.81 -9.10
C TYR A 194 12.36 -21.81 -10.24
N TYR A 195 11.38 -20.92 -10.37
CA TYR A 195 11.23 -20.07 -11.54
C TYR A 195 10.75 -18.68 -11.17
N THR A 196 11.26 -17.70 -11.88
CA THR A 196 10.77 -16.32 -11.88
C THR A 196 10.06 -16.02 -13.18
N GLY A 197 8.95 -15.35 -13.16
CA GLY A 197 8.17 -14.96 -14.33
C GLY A 197 7.51 -13.61 -14.16
N VAL A 198 7.39 -12.89 -15.27
CA VAL A 198 6.63 -11.65 -15.36
C VAL A 198 5.65 -11.76 -16.53
N VAL A 199 4.42 -11.36 -16.31
CA VAL A 199 3.37 -11.29 -17.32
C VAL A 199 2.85 -9.86 -17.39
N TRP A 200 2.67 -9.39 -18.60
CA TRP A 200 2.00 -8.14 -18.94
C TRP A 200 0.82 -8.43 -19.86
N CYS A 201 -0.32 -7.83 -19.53
CA CYS A 201 -1.51 -7.80 -20.37
C CYS A 201 -1.84 -6.35 -20.67
N GLY A 202 -1.93 -5.99 -21.94
CA GLY A 202 -2.19 -4.64 -22.40
C GLY A 202 -2.23 -4.57 -23.92
N TYR A 203 -2.30 -3.36 -24.44
CA TYR A 203 -2.33 -3.10 -25.88
C TYR A 203 -1.15 -2.22 -26.29
N ASP A 204 -0.65 -2.40 -27.51
CA ASP A 204 0.44 -1.56 -28.08
C ASP A 204 0.09 -0.06 -28.09
N GLN A 205 -1.20 0.24 -28.31
CA GLN A 205 -1.74 1.57 -28.07
C GLN A 205 -2.52 1.53 -26.76
N PRO A 206 -2.14 2.31 -25.74
CA PRO A 206 -2.76 2.25 -24.42
C PRO A 206 -4.27 2.46 -24.48
N GLN A 207 -5.01 1.44 -24.10
CA GLN A 207 -6.46 1.44 -23.94
C GLN A 207 -6.85 0.50 -22.81
N GLU A 208 -8.00 0.70 -22.23
CA GLU A 208 -8.54 -0.11 -21.14
C GLU A 208 -8.57 -1.61 -21.50
N VAL A 209 -8.04 -2.45 -20.59
CA VAL A 209 -8.15 -3.91 -20.67
C VAL A 209 -9.49 -4.31 -20.05
N VAL A 210 -10.50 -4.44 -20.89
CA VAL A 210 -11.84 -4.85 -20.47
C VAL A 210 -11.89 -6.34 -20.23
N LEU A 211 -12.31 -6.75 -19.03
CA LEU A 211 -12.46 -8.15 -18.64
C LEU A 211 -13.92 -8.58 -18.85
N GLU A 212 -14.12 -9.69 -19.57
CA GLU A 212 -15.46 -10.28 -19.79
C GLU A 212 -15.93 -11.07 -18.55
N ASP A 213 -14.99 -11.60 -17.76
CA ASP A 213 -15.28 -12.34 -16.53
C ASP A 213 -15.00 -11.44 -15.31
N GLU A 214 -16.07 -11.04 -14.63
CA GLU A 214 -16.03 -10.18 -13.44
C GLU A 214 -15.34 -10.84 -12.22
N ASN A 215 -15.07 -12.16 -12.28
CA ASN A 215 -14.36 -12.86 -11.22
C ASN A 215 -12.83 -12.78 -11.38
N ILE A 216 -12.34 -12.29 -12.49
CA ILE A 216 -10.91 -12.08 -12.72
C ILE A 216 -10.56 -10.64 -12.38
N GLU A 217 -9.73 -10.45 -11.35
CA GLU A 217 -9.23 -9.11 -10.98
C GLU A 217 -8.02 -8.71 -11.83
N ASN A 218 -7.11 -9.67 -12.09
CA ASN A 218 -5.90 -9.40 -12.85
C ASN A 218 -5.56 -10.56 -13.83
N PRO A 219 -5.79 -10.41 -15.13
CA PRO A 219 -5.54 -11.45 -16.14
C PRO A 219 -4.06 -11.84 -16.24
N ALA A 220 -3.13 -10.95 -15.87
CA ALA A 220 -1.72 -11.27 -15.84
C ALA A 220 -1.39 -12.26 -14.71
N SER A 221 -2.06 -12.13 -13.54
CA SER A 221 -1.94 -13.08 -12.42
C SER A 221 -2.47 -14.45 -12.79
N VAL A 222 -3.64 -14.51 -13.45
CA VAL A 222 -4.26 -15.76 -13.88
C VAL A 222 -3.37 -16.48 -14.91
N LEU A 223 -2.91 -15.78 -15.93
CA LEU A 223 -2.02 -16.36 -16.95
C LEU A 223 -0.69 -16.85 -16.35
N TRP A 224 -0.12 -16.05 -15.43
CA TRP A 224 1.08 -16.44 -14.70
C TRP A 224 0.85 -17.74 -13.91
N ASN A 225 -0.26 -17.84 -13.18
CA ASN A 225 -0.65 -19.03 -12.43
C ASN A 225 -0.78 -20.26 -13.35
N GLU A 226 -1.49 -20.15 -14.46
CA GLU A 226 -1.68 -21.26 -15.39
C GLU A 226 -0.35 -21.79 -15.94
N VAL A 227 0.56 -20.90 -16.34
CA VAL A 227 1.89 -21.27 -16.83
C VAL A 227 2.70 -21.94 -15.72
N MET A 228 2.76 -21.30 -14.54
CA MET A 228 3.55 -21.81 -13.41
C MET A 228 3.01 -23.14 -12.91
N THR A 229 1.70 -23.30 -12.76
CA THR A 229 1.08 -24.57 -12.38
C THR A 229 1.52 -25.69 -13.31
N LYS A 230 1.52 -25.45 -14.62
CA LYS A 230 1.91 -26.44 -15.62
C LYS A 230 3.39 -26.84 -15.54
N ILE A 231 4.29 -25.88 -15.40
CA ILE A 231 5.74 -26.17 -15.30
C ILE A 231 6.17 -26.70 -13.96
N HIS A 232 5.28 -26.66 -12.94
CA HIS A 232 5.50 -27.27 -11.63
C HIS A 232 4.88 -28.67 -11.50
N GLU A 233 4.18 -29.19 -12.51
CA GLU A 233 3.64 -30.54 -12.47
C GLU A 233 4.73 -31.55 -12.08
N GLY A 234 4.48 -32.31 -11.00
CA GLY A 234 5.41 -33.32 -10.48
C GLY A 234 6.60 -32.79 -9.69
N LYS A 235 6.65 -31.49 -9.39
CA LYS A 235 7.65 -30.90 -8.48
C LYS A 235 7.12 -30.86 -7.06
N GLU A 236 8.01 -31.11 -6.10
CA GLU A 236 7.73 -30.87 -4.68
C GLU A 236 7.87 -29.38 -4.37
N ASN A 237 7.24 -28.92 -3.30
CA ASN A 237 7.44 -27.56 -2.84
C ASN A 237 8.92 -27.34 -2.47
N ARG A 238 9.48 -26.25 -2.99
CA ARG A 238 10.79 -25.75 -2.59
C ARG A 238 10.56 -24.42 -1.88
N ALA A 239 10.47 -24.50 -0.54
CA ALA A 239 10.22 -23.34 0.30
C ALA A 239 11.34 -22.29 0.18
N PHE A 240 10.97 -21.03 0.35
CA PHE A 240 11.92 -19.94 0.44
C PHE A 240 12.77 -20.08 1.72
N GLU A 241 14.09 -20.02 1.58
CA GLU A 241 14.99 -20.19 2.72
C GLU A 241 14.91 -18.99 3.66
N ARG A 242 14.46 -19.26 4.89
CA ARG A 242 14.43 -18.27 5.97
C ARG A 242 15.83 -18.15 6.60
N PRO A 243 16.45 -16.94 6.64
CA PRO A 243 17.70 -16.74 7.34
C PRO A 243 17.59 -17.13 8.83
N THR A 244 18.63 -17.75 9.37
CA THR A 244 18.61 -18.24 10.75
C THR A 244 18.49 -17.14 11.81
N THR A 245 18.77 -15.89 11.43
CA THR A 245 18.61 -14.71 12.28
C THR A 245 17.19 -14.21 12.33
N VAL A 246 16.31 -14.64 11.41
CA VAL A 246 14.91 -14.20 11.35
C VAL A 246 14.06 -15.03 12.30
N VAL A 247 13.31 -14.36 13.14
CA VAL A 247 12.42 -14.91 14.17
C VAL A 247 10.99 -14.43 13.99
N ASP A 248 10.03 -15.20 14.52
CA ASP A 248 8.64 -14.76 14.62
C ASP A 248 8.48 -13.87 15.85
N VAL A 249 7.88 -12.70 15.68
CA VAL A 249 7.70 -11.69 16.74
C VAL A 249 6.29 -11.16 16.71
N ASP A 250 5.66 -11.14 17.87
CA ASP A 250 4.39 -10.45 18.04
C ASP A 250 4.63 -8.94 18.17
N VAL A 251 3.98 -8.19 17.30
CA VAL A 251 4.02 -6.73 17.29
C VAL A 251 2.61 -6.13 17.28
N CYS A 252 2.50 -4.91 17.74
CA CYS A 252 1.28 -4.13 17.56
C CYS A 252 1.17 -3.68 16.08
N GLN A 253 0.07 -4.02 15.44
CA GLN A 253 -0.19 -3.69 14.03
C GLN A 253 -0.17 -2.18 13.74
N ASP A 254 -0.55 -1.35 14.72
CA ASP A 254 -0.71 0.09 14.56
C ASP A 254 0.55 0.88 14.97
N SER A 255 1.53 0.26 15.65
CA SER A 255 2.77 0.94 16.05
C SER A 255 4.04 0.25 15.56
N GLY A 256 3.97 -1.03 15.20
CA GLY A 256 5.14 -1.85 14.87
C GLY A 256 6.01 -2.21 16.08
N MET A 257 5.64 -1.79 17.29
CA MET A 257 6.35 -2.07 18.55
C MET A 257 5.83 -3.35 19.21
N LEU A 258 6.50 -3.82 20.28
CA LEU A 258 5.97 -4.93 21.08
C LEU A 258 4.56 -4.61 21.59
N PRO A 259 3.63 -5.59 21.67
CA PRO A 259 2.27 -5.32 22.10
C PRO A 259 2.22 -4.78 23.53
N GLY A 260 1.51 -3.69 23.74
CA GLY A 260 1.16 -3.18 25.07
C GLY A 260 -0.14 -3.80 25.59
N GLU A 261 -0.48 -3.52 26.82
CA GLU A 261 -1.68 -4.07 27.50
C GLU A 261 -2.98 -3.85 26.71
N TRP A 262 -3.09 -2.71 26.01
CA TRP A 262 -4.32 -2.31 25.32
C TRP A 262 -4.35 -2.69 23.84
N CYS A 263 -3.31 -3.34 23.31
CA CYS A 263 -3.30 -3.80 21.93
C CYS A 263 -4.26 -4.98 21.71
N ALA A 264 -4.27 -5.95 22.64
CA ALA A 264 -5.18 -7.10 22.56
C ALA A 264 -6.64 -6.77 22.89
N ASN A 265 -6.86 -5.66 23.62
CA ASN A 265 -8.17 -5.20 24.05
C ASN A 265 -8.63 -3.93 23.32
N ASP A 266 -8.14 -3.69 22.10
CA ASP A 266 -8.58 -2.54 21.29
C ASP A 266 -10.06 -2.68 20.91
N VAL A 267 -10.74 -1.56 20.81
CA VAL A 267 -12.17 -1.51 20.44
C VAL A 267 -12.46 -2.17 19.09
N ARG A 268 -11.47 -2.28 18.21
CA ARG A 268 -11.54 -2.96 16.90
C ARG A 268 -11.21 -4.46 16.97
N GLY A 269 -10.93 -5.00 18.16
CA GLY A 269 -10.42 -6.35 18.40
C GLY A 269 -8.91 -6.39 18.62
N ASP A 270 -8.34 -7.59 18.71
CA ASP A 270 -6.91 -7.77 18.93
C ASP A 270 -6.10 -7.17 17.79
N ARG A 271 -5.20 -6.26 18.15
CA ARG A 271 -4.27 -5.57 17.24
C ARG A 271 -2.84 -6.13 17.32
N THR A 272 -2.69 -7.31 17.88
CA THR A 272 -1.42 -8.04 17.89
C THR A 272 -1.32 -8.89 16.62
N VAL A 273 -0.19 -8.81 15.93
CA VAL A 273 0.09 -9.60 14.73
C VAL A 273 1.50 -10.18 14.82
N THR A 274 1.65 -11.44 14.45
CA THR A 274 2.96 -12.08 14.34
C THR A 274 3.59 -11.72 12.99
N VAL A 275 4.81 -11.20 13.01
CA VAL A 275 5.60 -10.86 11.82
C VAL A 275 6.97 -11.51 11.91
N GLN A 276 7.63 -11.67 10.77
CA GLN A 276 8.99 -12.19 10.68
C GLN A 276 10.00 -11.05 10.63
N LEU A 277 10.90 -11.00 11.62
CA LEU A 277 11.93 -9.98 11.73
C LEU A 277 13.29 -10.63 12.01
N ASP A 278 14.35 -10.03 11.47
CA ASP A 278 15.70 -10.31 11.92
C ASP A 278 15.81 -9.97 13.41
N SER A 279 16.51 -10.78 14.18
CA SER A 279 16.67 -10.60 15.63
C SER A 279 17.25 -9.23 16.01
N ALA A 280 18.03 -8.62 15.12
CA ALA A 280 18.56 -7.27 15.31
C ALA A 280 17.51 -6.16 15.05
N ASP A 281 16.44 -6.46 14.33
CA ASP A 281 15.37 -5.52 13.99
C ASP A 281 14.14 -5.65 14.92
N VAL A 282 14.20 -6.59 15.89
CA VAL A 282 13.11 -6.79 16.86
C VAL A 282 12.95 -5.55 17.73
N PRO A 283 11.72 -4.98 17.82
CA PRO A 283 11.47 -3.83 18.68
C PRO A 283 11.80 -4.11 20.14
N THR A 284 12.37 -3.14 20.84
CA THR A 284 12.69 -3.25 22.27
C THR A 284 11.70 -2.44 23.14
N SER A 285 10.83 -1.65 22.52
CA SER A 285 9.86 -0.81 23.21
C SER A 285 8.45 -1.36 23.01
N TYR A 286 7.60 -1.15 24.01
CA TYR A 286 6.19 -1.51 23.93
C TYR A 286 5.36 -0.42 23.23
N CYS A 287 4.22 -0.82 22.69
CA CYS A 287 3.27 0.08 22.07
C CYS A 287 2.77 1.15 23.06
N THR A 288 2.82 2.40 22.64
CA THR A 288 2.28 3.55 23.37
C THR A 288 1.14 4.23 22.61
N VAL A 289 0.79 3.70 21.43
CA VAL A 289 -0.28 4.23 20.59
C VAL A 289 -1.65 3.86 21.13
N HIS A 290 -1.79 2.69 21.75
CA HIS A 290 -3.03 2.27 22.39
C HIS A 290 -3.07 2.72 23.86
N VAL A 291 -4.16 3.40 24.24
CA VAL A 291 -4.39 3.86 25.60
C VAL A 291 -5.76 3.40 26.10
N ALA A 292 -5.84 3.14 27.42
CA ALA A 292 -7.11 2.83 28.07
C ALA A 292 -8.11 3.95 27.86
N THR A 293 -9.29 3.62 27.40
CA THR A 293 -10.40 4.54 27.24
C THR A 293 -11.67 3.90 27.77
N GLU A 294 -12.35 4.59 28.68
CA GLU A 294 -13.60 4.11 29.23
C GLU A 294 -14.75 4.39 28.28
N LEU A 295 -15.38 3.33 27.78
CA LEU A 295 -16.49 3.38 26.83
C LEU A 295 -17.80 3.01 27.49
N CYS A 296 -18.91 3.60 27.04
CA CYS A 296 -20.26 3.22 27.41
C CYS A 296 -20.70 2.01 26.60
N THR A 297 -21.22 0.98 27.30
CA THR A 297 -21.67 -0.29 26.75
C THR A 297 -23.20 -0.44 26.71
N ALA A 298 -23.96 0.64 26.97
CA ALA A 298 -25.42 0.56 27.10
C ALA A 298 -26.18 0.52 25.76
N GLY A 299 -25.54 0.87 24.65
CA GLY A 299 -26.16 0.89 23.33
C GLY A 299 -25.63 -0.20 22.41
N GLU A 300 -26.09 -0.21 21.17
CA GLU A 300 -25.57 -1.10 20.13
C GLU A 300 -24.13 -0.70 19.72
N ASN A 301 -23.82 0.59 19.82
CA ASN A 301 -22.51 1.15 19.49
C ASN A 301 -21.80 1.63 20.76
N LEU A 302 -20.47 1.42 20.80
CA LEU A 302 -19.61 1.92 21.86
C LEU A 302 -19.34 3.43 21.66
N HIS A 303 -19.34 4.19 22.75
CA HIS A 303 -19.02 5.61 22.77
C HIS A 303 -18.20 5.97 24.00
N VAL A 304 -17.43 7.03 23.96
CA VAL A 304 -16.71 7.52 25.15
C VAL A 304 -17.68 7.79 26.30
N ALA A 305 -17.41 7.17 27.44
CA ALA A 305 -18.30 7.24 28.60
C ALA A 305 -18.35 8.64 29.19
N ASN A 306 -19.55 9.07 29.57
CA ASN A 306 -19.78 10.26 30.38
C ASN A 306 -20.02 9.92 31.85
N GLU A 307 -20.18 10.91 32.70
CA GLU A 307 -20.42 10.72 34.15
C GLU A 307 -21.69 9.85 34.41
N TYR A 308 -22.74 10.00 33.64
CA TYR A 308 -23.98 9.25 33.79
C TYR A 308 -23.82 7.77 33.43
N CYS A 309 -22.93 7.45 32.50
CA CYS A 309 -22.58 6.07 32.18
C CYS A 309 -21.92 5.40 33.39
N ARG A 310 -20.97 6.08 34.04
CA ARG A 310 -20.26 5.62 35.24
C ARG A 310 -21.21 5.39 36.40
N GLN A 311 -22.12 6.36 36.65
CA GLN A 311 -23.11 6.24 37.71
C GLN A 311 -24.06 5.05 37.53
N ARG A 312 -24.29 4.59 36.29
CA ARG A 312 -25.12 3.46 35.96
C ARG A 312 -24.36 2.13 35.86
N GLY A 313 -23.06 2.15 35.96
CA GLY A 313 -22.22 0.97 35.84
C GLY A 313 -22.24 0.35 34.42
N THR A 314 -22.49 1.15 33.41
CA THR A 314 -22.52 0.74 32.01
C THR A 314 -21.26 1.12 31.26
N THR A 315 -20.10 0.89 31.88
CA THR A 315 -18.80 1.25 31.29
C THR A 315 -17.86 0.05 31.26
N ALA A 316 -16.98 0.03 30.26
CA ALA A 316 -15.84 -0.88 30.19
C ALA A 316 -14.64 -0.17 29.57
N GLU A 317 -13.43 -0.62 29.91
CA GLU A 317 -12.20 -0.09 29.35
C GLU A 317 -11.80 -0.86 28.09
N TYR A 318 -11.42 -0.12 27.06
CA TYR A 318 -10.90 -0.63 25.80
C TYR A 318 -9.66 0.16 25.40
N GLY A 319 -8.80 -0.44 24.58
CA GLY A 319 -7.76 0.25 23.88
C GLY A 319 -8.35 1.15 22.78
N MET A 320 -7.88 2.38 22.71
CA MET A 320 -8.15 3.31 21.60
C MET A 320 -6.85 4.00 21.18
N LEU A 321 -6.82 4.51 19.94
CA LEU A 321 -5.64 5.15 19.38
C LEU A 321 -5.39 6.53 20.01
N ASN A 322 -4.20 6.75 20.55
CA ASN A 322 -3.73 8.06 21.03
C ASN A 322 -2.81 8.68 19.96
N ILE A 323 -3.40 9.12 18.88
CA ILE A 323 -2.70 9.77 17.77
C ILE A 323 -3.37 11.09 17.43
N SER A 324 -2.56 12.03 16.93
CA SER A 324 -3.06 13.31 16.43
C SER A 324 -2.72 13.44 14.95
N ARG A 325 -3.73 13.67 14.13
CA ARG A 325 -3.57 13.89 12.69
C ARG A 325 -3.94 15.31 12.33
N GLN A 326 -3.11 15.91 11.50
CA GLN A 326 -3.43 17.17 10.83
C GLN A 326 -3.69 16.87 9.36
N PHE A 327 -4.94 17.01 8.94
CA PHE A 327 -5.27 16.88 7.53
C PHE A 327 -5.08 18.23 6.84
N PRO A 328 -4.25 18.28 5.79
CA PRO A 328 -4.03 19.51 5.06
C PRO A 328 -5.26 19.94 4.23
N ILE A 329 -6.20 19.00 3.98
CA ILE A 329 -7.34 19.21 3.07
C ILE A 329 -8.66 18.82 3.74
N ALA A 330 -9.69 19.69 3.57
CA ALA A 330 -11.03 19.43 4.11
C ALA A 330 -11.70 18.26 3.34
N GLY A 331 -12.44 17.42 4.07
CA GLY A 331 -13.23 16.33 3.47
C GLY A 331 -12.51 14.99 3.35
N ILE A 332 -11.26 14.88 3.79
CA ILE A 332 -10.58 13.59 3.86
C ILE A 332 -11.05 12.82 5.10
N VAL A 333 -11.50 11.60 4.88
CA VAL A 333 -11.88 10.64 5.91
C VAL A 333 -10.80 9.57 6.00
N VAL A 334 -10.34 9.27 7.22
CA VAL A 334 -9.41 8.17 7.49
C VAL A 334 -10.12 7.15 8.35
N ALA A 335 -10.10 5.89 7.94
CA ALA A 335 -10.94 4.84 8.52
C ALA A 335 -10.71 4.63 10.02
N ASP A 336 -9.47 4.77 10.52
CA ASP A 336 -9.18 4.59 11.94
C ASP A 336 -9.40 5.85 12.81
N GLN A 337 -9.74 6.99 12.21
CA GLN A 337 -9.93 8.25 12.94
C GLN A 337 -11.06 8.17 13.98
N GLN A 338 -12.10 7.41 13.73
CA GLN A 338 -13.20 7.17 14.66
C GLN A 338 -12.77 6.48 15.97
N TYR A 339 -11.60 5.86 16.00
CA TYR A 339 -11.03 5.17 17.16
C TYR A 339 -9.94 5.99 17.87
N CYS A 340 -9.73 7.23 17.47
CA CYS A 340 -8.72 8.11 18.08
C CYS A 340 -9.32 8.85 19.29
N VAL A 341 -8.58 8.91 20.40
CA VAL A 341 -9.00 9.64 21.61
C VAL A 341 -8.70 11.14 21.54
N GLY A 342 -8.00 11.62 20.54
CA GLY A 342 -7.69 13.03 20.36
C GLY A 342 -8.90 13.84 19.89
N THR A 343 -8.95 15.12 20.28
CA THR A 343 -9.96 16.08 19.80
C THR A 343 -9.91 16.13 18.27
N LEU A 344 -11.02 15.84 17.63
CA LEU A 344 -11.24 16.21 16.24
C LEU A 344 -10.91 17.69 16.10
N VAL A 345 -9.91 18.05 15.31
CA VAL A 345 -9.54 19.44 15.09
C VAL A 345 -10.71 20.09 14.36
N LYS A 346 -11.53 20.85 15.09
CA LYS A 346 -12.59 21.66 14.48
C LYS A 346 -11.94 22.66 13.55
N ARG A 347 -12.09 22.47 12.26
CA ARG A 347 -11.76 23.51 11.29
C ARG A 347 -12.78 24.64 11.40
N SER A 348 -12.30 25.84 11.59
CA SER A 348 -13.07 27.07 11.48
C SER A 348 -13.83 27.07 10.12
N GLY A 349 -15.17 27.00 10.16
CA GLY A 349 -16.03 27.14 8.99
C GLY A 349 -16.80 25.91 8.52
N TYR A 350 -16.67 24.74 9.16
CA TYR A 350 -17.48 23.56 8.86
C TYR A 350 -18.21 23.05 10.10
N SER A 351 -19.53 22.99 10.02
CA SER A 351 -20.36 22.21 10.93
C SER A 351 -19.99 20.75 10.80
N GLU A 352 -19.68 20.12 11.95
CA GLU A 352 -19.50 18.70 12.22
C GLU A 352 -19.27 17.81 10.97
N ALA A 353 -18.04 17.26 10.87
CA ALA A 353 -17.77 16.19 9.89
C ALA A 353 -18.75 15.04 10.16
N ARG A 354 -19.78 14.90 9.36
CA ARG A 354 -20.64 13.74 9.37
C ARG A 354 -19.85 12.58 8.81
N CYS A 355 -19.53 11.60 9.65
CA CYS A 355 -19.41 10.23 9.20
C CYS A 355 -20.82 9.77 8.87
N ASP A 356 -21.17 9.65 7.59
CA ASP A 356 -22.55 9.45 7.14
C ASP A 356 -23.16 8.08 7.47
N THR A 357 -22.53 7.20 8.25
CA THR A 357 -23.08 5.87 8.52
C THR A 357 -22.91 5.31 9.94
N MET A 358 -22.08 5.90 10.81
CA MET A 358 -21.94 5.44 12.21
C MET A 358 -21.57 6.61 13.12
N ASP A 359 -22.21 6.71 14.28
CA ASP A 359 -21.73 7.59 15.36
C ASP A 359 -20.31 7.13 15.71
N PRO A 360 -19.28 7.99 15.62
CA PRO A 360 -17.91 7.58 15.85
C PRO A 360 -17.71 7.15 17.31
N VAL A 361 -16.93 6.10 17.55
CA VAL A 361 -16.65 5.56 18.89
C VAL A 361 -16.05 6.61 19.82
N ASN A 362 -15.28 7.56 19.27
CA ASN A 362 -14.70 8.68 20.00
C ASN A 362 -15.71 9.82 20.34
N ALA A 363 -16.96 9.70 19.90
CA ALA A 363 -18.00 10.62 20.34
C ALA A 363 -18.43 10.31 21.79
N VAL A 364 -18.78 11.36 22.55
CA VAL A 364 -19.31 11.18 23.91
C VAL A 364 -20.71 10.58 23.86
N CYS A 365 -20.95 9.59 24.71
CA CYS A 365 -22.26 8.90 24.80
C CYS A 365 -23.41 9.91 25.01
N THR A 366 -24.43 9.82 24.16
CA THR A 366 -25.65 10.62 24.22
C THR A 366 -26.85 9.84 24.77
N ILE A 367 -26.74 8.53 24.95
CA ILE A 367 -27.80 7.65 25.46
C ILE A 367 -28.13 8.00 26.90
N HIS A 368 -27.13 8.28 27.72
CA HIS A 368 -27.27 8.69 29.09
C HIS A 368 -27.21 10.20 29.20
N GLY A 369 -28.24 10.88 28.75
CA GLY A 369 -28.51 12.30 28.72
C GLY A 369 -27.50 13.24 29.36
N THR A 370 -26.85 14.04 28.56
CA THR A 370 -26.52 15.38 28.97
C THR A 370 -27.83 16.17 29.08
N GLN A 371 -28.02 16.96 30.15
CA GLN A 371 -29.02 18.01 30.10
C GLN A 371 -28.80 18.76 28.79
N ARG A 372 -29.79 18.75 27.91
CA ARG A 372 -29.82 19.65 26.77
C ARG A 372 -29.74 21.07 27.33
N THR A 373 -28.54 21.63 27.34
CA THR A 373 -28.39 23.06 27.31
C THR A 373 -28.87 23.44 25.91
N THR A 374 -30.15 23.75 25.82
CA THR A 374 -30.72 24.45 24.69
C THR A 374 -30.03 25.80 24.66
N VAL A 375 -28.95 25.90 23.94
CA VAL A 375 -28.46 27.17 23.47
C VAL A 375 -29.45 27.61 22.40
N THR A 376 -30.50 28.31 22.85
CA THR A 376 -31.38 29.07 21.96
C THR A 376 -30.53 30.22 21.42
N THR A 377 -29.85 30.01 20.33
CA THR A 377 -29.40 31.10 19.46
C THR A 377 -30.69 31.70 18.86
N ARG A 378 -31.15 32.80 19.45
CA ARG A 378 -32.05 33.72 18.78
C ARG A 378 -31.31 34.21 17.54
N TYR A 379 -31.75 33.77 16.39
CA TYR A 379 -31.51 34.50 15.14
C TYR A 379 -32.50 35.65 15.13
N ASP A 380 -32.01 36.86 15.34
CA ASP A 380 -32.71 38.06 14.95
C ASP A 380 -32.75 38.03 13.43
N ASN A 381 -33.97 37.82 12.89
CA ASN A 381 -34.26 38.09 11.51
C ASN A 381 -34.33 39.65 11.36
N ASP A 382 -33.35 40.20 10.70
CA ASP A 382 -33.54 41.48 10.03
C ASP A 382 -33.47 41.26 8.51
N ASP A 383 -34.59 41.65 7.90
CA ASP A 383 -34.87 41.68 6.49
C ASP A 383 -33.77 42.40 5.67
N ASP A 384 -33.40 41.90 4.51
CA ASP A 384 -33.72 42.61 3.26
C ASP A 384 -33.27 41.85 2.02
N ASN A 385 -34.25 41.48 1.26
CA ASN A 385 -34.51 41.51 -0.16
C ASN A 385 -33.34 41.97 -1.10
N THR A 386 -32.97 41.16 -2.04
CA THR A 386 -33.03 41.36 -3.50
C THR A 386 -32.19 40.38 -4.30
N GLY A 387 -32.86 39.73 -5.27
CA GLY A 387 -32.41 39.68 -6.66
C GLY A 387 -31.57 38.50 -7.14
N ASP A 388 -32.24 37.58 -7.78
CA ASP A 388 -31.87 36.81 -8.97
C ASP A 388 -30.39 36.83 -9.45
N THR A 389 -29.82 35.65 -9.60
CA THR A 389 -29.47 35.11 -10.95
C THR A 389 -28.88 33.72 -10.81
N GLU A 390 -29.55 32.76 -11.44
CA GLU A 390 -28.99 31.46 -11.79
C GLU A 390 -27.76 31.64 -12.68
N GLN A 391 -26.65 30.97 -12.33
CA GLN A 391 -25.61 30.56 -13.28
C GLN A 391 -25.08 29.21 -12.89
N ASP A 392 -25.39 28.25 -13.74
CA ASP A 392 -24.79 26.94 -13.86
C ASP A 392 -23.29 27.08 -14.24
N PRO A 393 -22.38 26.43 -13.54
CA PRO A 393 -21.03 26.19 -14.06
C PRO A 393 -20.80 24.70 -14.27
N SER A 394 -21.17 24.25 -15.47
CA SER A 394 -20.51 23.12 -16.08
C SER A 394 -19.17 23.62 -16.64
N GLU A 395 -18.10 23.43 -15.94
CA GLU A 395 -16.76 23.45 -16.54
C GLU A 395 -15.93 22.32 -15.93
N SER A 396 -15.69 21.35 -16.78
CA SER A 396 -14.81 20.21 -16.61
C SER A 396 -13.36 20.68 -16.48
N ASP A 397 -12.69 20.28 -15.40
CA ASP A 397 -11.22 20.38 -15.28
C ASP A 397 -10.55 19.56 -16.38
N PRO A 398 -9.51 20.10 -17.03
CA PRO A 398 -8.78 19.38 -18.05
C PRO A 398 -7.93 18.28 -17.41
N VAL A 399 -8.30 17.04 -17.63
CA VAL A 399 -7.44 15.88 -17.41
C VAL A 399 -6.28 16.02 -18.40
N VAL A 400 -5.10 16.32 -17.89
CA VAL A 400 -3.86 16.25 -18.68
C VAL A 400 -3.54 14.76 -18.87
N SER A 401 -4.11 14.19 -19.93
CA SER A 401 -3.69 12.87 -20.41
C SER A 401 -2.32 13.02 -21.06
N MET A 402 -1.34 12.26 -20.58
CA MET A 402 -0.06 12.13 -21.28
C MET A 402 -0.31 11.50 -22.66
N PRO A 403 0.24 12.04 -23.75
CA PRO A 403 0.17 11.38 -25.04
C PRO A 403 1.00 10.11 -25.02
N ALA A 404 0.42 9.03 -25.54
CA ALA A 404 1.15 7.78 -25.80
C ALA A 404 2.31 8.07 -26.77
N VAL A 405 3.49 7.65 -26.37
CA VAL A 405 4.68 7.70 -27.23
C VAL A 405 4.64 6.47 -28.14
N GLN A 406 4.69 6.70 -29.44
CA GLN A 406 4.88 5.66 -30.45
C GLN A 406 6.30 5.12 -30.41
#